data_9756f9d4e5575575ab0d98eced61e810
#
_entry.id   9756f9d4e5575575ab0d98eced61e810
#
_cell.length_a   1.000
_cell.length_b   1.000
_cell.length_c   1.000
_cell.angle_alpha   90.00
_cell.angle_beta   90.00
_cell.angle_gamma   90.00
#
_symmetry.space_group_name_H-M   'P 1'
#
loop_
_entity.id
_entity.type
_entity.pdbx_description
1 polymer ?
#
loop_
_entity_poly.entity_id
_entity_poly.type
_entity_poly.pdbx_seq_one_letter_code
_entity_poly.pdbx_strand_id
1 'polypeptide(L)'
;LVRRRLPIVIIGLVLICLATIVAGKRLGGDKDVITVDSIKVEPRPFNVAVSAQGVIEPARTVEVRAGITGRVREVYVREGDTVKAGQRLVRFETQDLEAQVQQARAQVVAMEAELAQVESQLAGESGKTLAVQQAETQLQAAKMKLQDLLKGPSEAQIAQAEAQVAQAEIALNEGIRQLEAMEALYEEGAVTKAALEDARARVESAKAQHQAAKKQYEALLEQPSREQVELAEAQVREAEMALAIAKEQEVLKEKSREAVKARLTQANTALRLAESXLAKATVTSSENGVVTAVSVKEGAVVTEGMPLVVISASDGMRVRAKVDETDIARVKVGQRVTFSTDAMWGETFFGVVSEIAPQAVHDGITPGFHVLIDVDDPGNDLRSGMSADVEIITYSNENALVVPIQAIVGKDGEDAIFVVDEEDSKARRIKVVIGRTDAIDAEILEGIDIGDQVIIGDYNALRQLEDGKQVRLSTHN
;
A
#
# COMPACT_ATOMS: atom_id res chain seq x y z
N LEU A 1 -45.19 -125.84 -16.70
CA LEU A 1 -44.57 -124.95 -15.65
C LEU A 1 -44.23 -123.52 -16.12
N VAL A 2 -44.46 -123.13 -17.34
CA VAL A 2 -43.98 -121.87 -17.86
C VAL A 2 -45.06 -120.77 -17.94
N ARG A 3 -46.32 -121.00 -17.73
CA ARG A 3 -47.42 -120.07 -17.94
C ARG A 3 -47.87 -119.24 -16.73
N ARG A 4 -47.25 -119.32 -15.55
CA ARG A 4 -47.76 -118.60 -14.34
C ARG A 4 -46.82 -117.46 -13.83
N ARG A 5 -45.71 -117.16 -14.48
CA ARG A 5 -44.76 -116.06 -14.03
C ARG A 5 -44.82 -114.78 -14.82
N LEU A 6 -45.60 -114.64 -15.89
CA LEU A 6 -45.66 -113.47 -16.75
C LEU A 6 -46.29 -112.23 -16.09
N PRO A 7 -47.33 -112.27 -15.27
CA PRO A 7 -47.91 -111.07 -14.65
C PRO A 7 -47.03 -110.37 -13.59
N ILE A 8 -46.19 -111.20 -12.91
CA ILE A 8 -45.32 -110.63 -11.83
C ILE A 8 -44.15 -109.83 -12.46
N VAL A 9 -43.64 -110.23 -13.59
CA VAL A 9 -42.55 -109.56 -14.27
C VAL A 9 -43.03 -108.22 -14.87
N ILE A 10 -44.27 -108.17 -15.40
CA ILE A 10 -44.87 -106.89 -15.95
C ILE A 10 -45.16 -105.93 -14.81
N ILE A 11 -45.66 -106.35 -13.66
CA ILE A 11 -45.89 -105.48 -12.50
C ILE A 11 -44.58 -104.95 -11.91
N GLY A 12 -43.53 -105.77 -11.87
CA GLY A 12 -42.18 -105.33 -11.46
C GLY A 12 -41.56 -104.24 -12.41
N LEU A 13 -41.73 -104.44 -13.74
CA LEU A 13 -41.26 -103.51 -14.73
C LEU A 13 -42.06 -102.18 -14.66
N VAL A 14 -43.39 -102.25 -14.45
CA VAL A 14 -44.20 -101.02 -14.26
C VAL A 14 -43.84 -100.27 -12.99
N LEU A 15 -43.60 -100.99 -11.88
CA LEU A 15 -43.14 -100.37 -10.61
C LEU A 15 -41.73 -99.72 -10.75
N ILE A 16 -40.83 -100.40 -11.51
CA ILE A 16 -39.51 -99.84 -11.76
C ILE A 16 -39.62 -98.57 -12.67
N CYS A 17 -40.46 -98.62 -13.70
CA CYS A 17 -40.69 -97.43 -14.55
C CYS A 17 -41.34 -96.27 -13.76
N LEU A 18 -42.29 -96.62 -12.84
CA LEU A 18 -42.90 -95.60 -11.96
C LEU A 18 -41.87 -95.00 -10.98
N ALA A 19 -41.01 -95.88 -10.43
CA ALA A 19 -39.95 -95.48 -9.51
C ALA A 19 -38.90 -94.58 -10.21
N THR A 20 -38.57 -94.94 -11.47
CA THR A 20 -37.62 -94.09 -12.25
C THR A 20 -38.26 -92.75 -12.69
N ILE A 21 -39.55 -92.71 -12.94
CA ILE A 21 -40.27 -91.43 -13.26
C ILE A 21 -40.40 -90.58 -11.98
N VAL A 22 -40.65 -91.19 -10.83
CA VAL A 22 -40.70 -90.45 -9.55
C VAL A 22 -39.29 -90.02 -9.07
N ALA A 23 -38.25 -90.85 -9.30
CA ALA A 23 -36.86 -90.49 -9.03
C ALA A 23 -36.38 -89.49 -10.01
N GLY A 24 -36.75 -89.49 -11.31
CA GLY A 24 -36.42 -88.51 -12.35
C GLY A 24 -37.09 -87.15 -12.02
N LYS A 25 -38.30 -87.14 -11.45
CA LYS A 25 -38.90 -85.85 -11.03
C LYS A 25 -38.31 -85.28 -9.74
N ARG A 26 -37.68 -86.09 -8.89
CA ARG A 26 -37.00 -85.60 -7.69
C ARG A 26 -35.55 -85.17 -7.94
N LEU A 27 -34.94 -85.54 -9.04
CA LEU A 27 -33.55 -85.14 -9.45
C LEU A 27 -33.53 -84.00 -10.49
N GLY A 28 -34.69 -83.49 -10.90
CA GLY A 28 -34.81 -82.38 -11.84
C GLY A 28 -35.02 -81.00 -11.21
N GLY A 29 -34.87 -80.87 -9.90
CA GLY A 29 -34.99 -79.58 -9.22
C GLY A 29 -33.64 -79.06 -8.81
N ASP A 30 -33.32 -77.83 -9.21
CA ASP A 30 -32.26 -76.99 -8.72
C ASP A 30 -31.01 -76.79 -9.63
N LYS A 31 -31.18 -76.91 -10.95
CA LYS A 31 -30.08 -76.57 -11.86
C LYS A 31 -30.04 -75.06 -12.32
N ASP A 32 -30.99 -74.25 -11.86
CA ASP A 32 -31.10 -72.83 -12.35
C ASP A 32 -31.01 -71.78 -11.25
N VAL A 33 -30.67 -72.14 -10.01
CA VAL A 33 -30.48 -71.15 -8.92
C VAL A 33 -29.05 -70.75 -8.88
N ILE A 34 -28.82 -69.50 -9.18
CA ILE A 34 -27.51 -68.90 -9.18
C ILE A 34 -27.22 -68.36 -7.76
N THR A 35 -26.07 -68.74 -7.21
CA THR A 35 -25.61 -68.17 -5.93
C THR A 35 -24.93 -66.84 -6.21
N VAL A 36 -25.38 -65.76 -5.54
CA VAL A 36 -24.91 -64.40 -5.71
C VAL A 36 -24.52 -63.78 -4.37
N ASP A 37 -23.54 -62.95 -4.39
CA ASP A 37 -23.22 -62.08 -3.26
C ASP A 37 -24.11 -60.85 -3.32
N SER A 38 -24.44 -60.27 -2.17
CA SER A 38 -25.23 -59.03 -2.11
C SER A 38 -24.68 -58.08 -1.06
N ILE A 39 -24.92 -56.83 -1.28
CA ILE A 39 -24.62 -55.75 -0.32
C ILE A 39 -25.91 -54.99 -0.04
N LYS A 40 -26.16 -54.71 1.23
CA LYS A 40 -27.29 -53.90 1.65
C LYS A 40 -26.97 -52.43 1.45
N VAL A 41 -27.85 -51.72 0.79
CA VAL A 41 -27.67 -50.29 0.52
C VAL A 41 -28.00 -49.49 1.78
N GLU A 42 -27.01 -48.78 2.30
CA GLU A 42 -27.18 -47.89 3.44
C GLU A 42 -26.53 -46.54 3.10
N PRO A 43 -27.12 -45.43 3.57
CA PRO A 43 -26.49 -44.12 3.35
C PRO A 43 -25.10 -44.08 4.02
N ARG A 44 -24.11 -43.69 3.26
CA ARG A 44 -22.74 -43.52 3.78
C ARG A 44 -22.05 -42.34 3.14
N PRO A 45 -21.05 -41.76 3.85
CA PRO A 45 -20.26 -40.70 3.25
C PRO A 45 -19.55 -41.21 1.98
N PHE A 46 -19.66 -40.42 0.92
CA PHE A 46 -19.01 -40.71 -0.34
C PHE A 46 -18.25 -39.50 -0.81
N ASN A 47 -16.93 -39.64 -0.98
CA ASN A 47 -16.03 -38.59 -1.41
C ASN A 47 -15.32 -39.01 -2.70
N VAL A 48 -15.32 -38.12 -3.67
CA VAL A 48 -14.48 -38.30 -4.86
C VAL A 48 -13.27 -37.38 -4.72
N ALA A 49 -12.08 -37.93 -4.77
CA ALA A 49 -10.84 -37.20 -4.62
C ALA A 49 -10.00 -37.28 -5.90
N VAL A 50 -9.20 -36.28 -6.08
CA VAL A 50 -8.09 -36.24 -7.06
C VAL A 50 -6.81 -36.49 -6.29
N SER A 51 -6.07 -37.53 -6.66
CA SER A 51 -4.78 -37.84 -6.07
C SER A 51 -3.66 -37.07 -6.74
N ALA A 52 -2.71 -36.59 -5.97
CA ALA A 52 -1.56 -35.86 -6.45
C ALA A 52 -0.38 -36.09 -5.52
N GLN A 53 0.83 -35.96 -6.07
CA GLN A 53 2.04 -35.95 -5.25
C GLN A 53 2.52 -34.54 -5.04
N GLY A 54 3.00 -34.23 -3.85
CA GLY A 54 3.45 -32.91 -3.49
C GLY A 54 4.69 -32.92 -2.60
N VAL A 55 5.17 -31.72 -2.33
CA VAL A 55 6.29 -31.49 -1.41
C VAL A 55 5.85 -30.45 -0.39
N ILE A 56 6.16 -30.71 0.87
CA ILE A 56 5.89 -29.78 1.95
C ILE A 56 6.94 -28.67 1.91
N GLU A 57 6.48 -27.42 1.93
CA GLU A 57 7.35 -26.24 1.94
C GLU A 57 6.82 -25.21 2.95
N PRO A 58 7.65 -24.27 3.41
CA PRO A 58 7.16 -23.19 4.27
C PRO A 58 6.14 -22.35 3.52
N ALA A 59 5.14 -21.86 4.21
CA ALA A 59 4.16 -20.94 3.61
C ALA A 59 4.86 -19.70 3.04
N ARG A 60 5.95 -19.24 3.68
CA ARG A 60 6.73 -18.11 3.19
C ARG A 60 8.21 -18.30 3.53
N THR A 61 9.07 -17.94 2.57
CA THR A 61 10.52 -17.93 2.73
C THR A 61 11.04 -16.51 2.51
N VAL A 62 11.87 -16.03 3.41
CA VAL A 62 12.47 -14.69 3.35
C VAL A 62 13.98 -14.83 3.12
N GLU A 63 14.45 -14.30 2.01
CA GLU A 63 15.88 -14.17 1.76
C GLU A 63 16.39 -12.86 2.33
N VAL A 64 17.21 -12.94 3.35
CA VAL A 64 17.88 -11.77 3.95
C VAL A 64 19.14 -11.50 3.14
N ARG A 65 19.19 -10.32 2.51
CA ARG A 65 20.26 -9.92 1.58
C ARG A 65 21.16 -8.84 2.19
N ALA A 66 22.41 -8.77 1.74
CA ALA A 66 23.36 -7.73 2.15
C ALA A 66 22.85 -6.34 1.73
N GLY A 67 22.77 -5.43 2.67
CA GLY A 67 22.38 -4.03 2.41
C GLY A 67 23.56 -3.11 2.11
N ILE A 68 24.79 -3.64 2.19
CA ILE A 68 26.05 -2.93 1.89
C ILE A 68 27.07 -3.92 1.32
N THR A 69 28.08 -3.37 0.64
CA THR A 69 29.28 -4.12 0.26
C THR A 69 30.28 -4.04 1.41
N GLY A 70 30.80 -5.18 1.84
CA GLY A 70 31.79 -5.20 2.93
C GLY A 70 32.26 -6.59 3.31
N ARG A 71 33.15 -6.65 4.29
CA ARG A 71 33.65 -7.91 4.84
C ARG A 71 32.78 -8.32 6.04
N VAL A 72 32.38 -9.60 6.06
CA VAL A 72 31.64 -10.18 7.18
C VAL A 72 32.57 -10.34 8.38
N ARG A 73 32.24 -9.75 9.51
CA ARG A 73 32.98 -9.86 10.78
C ARG A 73 32.54 -11.07 11.58
N GLU A 74 31.23 -11.23 11.76
CA GLU A 74 30.62 -12.28 12.59
C GLU A 74 29.32 -12.78 11.96
N VAL A 75 29.07 -14.10 12.13
CA VAL A 75 27.81 -14.75 11.76
C VAL A 75 27.21 -15.34 13.05
N TYR A 76 26.03 -14.89 13.44
CA TYR A 76 25.42 -15.23 14.73
C TYR A 76 24.47 -16.42 14.67
N VAL A 77 24.19 -16.95 13.49
CA VAL A 77 23.19 -18.02 13.29
C VAL A 77 23.75 -19.16 12.44
N ARG A 78 23.18 -20.34 12.64
CA ARG A 78 23.46 -21.56 11.87
C ARG A 78 22.17 -22.09 11.28
N GLU A 79 22.31 -22.96 10.28
CA GLU A 79 21.18 -23.70 9.73
C GLU A 79 20.49 -24.50 10.82
N GLY A 80 19.16 -24.40 10.92
CA GLY A 80 18.34 -25.01 11.95
C GLY A 80 18.02 -24.12 13.14
N ASP A 81 18.70 -22.97 13.31
CA ASP A 81 18.44 -22.06 14.43
C ASP A 81 17.07 -21.36 14.27
N THR A 82 16.36 -21.24 15.38
CA THR A 82 15.13 -20.43 15.43
C THR A 82 15.51 -18.98 15.74
N VAL A 83 14.98 -18.05 14.94
CA VAL A 83 15.26 -16.62 15.05
C VAL A 83 13.96 -15.83 15.24
N LYS A 84 14.09 -14.68 15.92
CA LYS A 84 13.01 -13.73 16.14
C LYS A 84 13.23 -12.46 15.31
N ALA A 85 12.14 -11.78 14.99
CA ALA A 85 12.23 -10.47 14.34
C ALA A 85 13.13 -9.51 15.16
N GLY A 86 14.07 -8.84 14.50
CA GLY A 86 15.07 -7.97 15.13
C GLY A 86 16.33 -8.69 15.61
N GLN A 87 16.36 -10.02 15.61
CA GLN A 87 17.55 -10.78 16.03
C GLN A 87 18.68 -10.60 15.02
N ARG A 88 19.91 -10.38 15.53
CA ARG A 88 21.10 -10.22 14.69
C ARG A 88 21.45 -11.54 14.01
N LEU A 89 21.71 -11.46 12.72
CA LEU A 89 22.08 -12.60 11.88
C LEU A 89 23.54 -12.53 11.45
N VAL A 90 23.94 -11.36 10.89
CA VAL A 90 25.29 -11.14 10.35
C VAL A 90 25.74 -9.74 10.71
N ARG A 91 27.01 -9.56 11.03
CA ARG A 91 27.64 -8.26 11.29
C ARG A 91 28.82 -8.09 10.35
N PHE A 92 28.87 -6.94 9.70
CA PHE A 92 30.00 -6.51 8.86
C PHE A 92 31.06 -5.78 9.69
N GLU A 93 32.24 -5.63 9.15
CA GLU A 93 33.26 -4.72 9.69
C GLU A 93 32.72 -3.28 9.58
N THR A 94 32.82 -2.53 10.70
CA THR A 94 32.19 -1.21 10.81
C THR A 94 33.20 -0.07 10.89
N GLN A 95 34.50 -0.36 10.99
CA GLN A 95 35.52 0.66 11.29
C GLN A 95 35.52 1.83 10.32
N ASP A 96 35.46 1.56 9.01
CA ASP A 96 35.42 2.59 7.97
C ASP A 96 34.10 3.36 7.99
N LEU A 97 33.00 2.67 8.23
CA LEU A 97 31.66 3.29 8.30
C LEU A 97 31.54 4.20 9.53
N GLU A 98 32.08 3.76 10.67
CA GLU A 98 32.14 4.57 11.89
C GLU A 98 32.97 5.84 11.66
N ALA A 99 34.13 5.72 10.98
CA ALA A 99 34.96 6.88 10.62
C ALA A 99 34.18 7.86 9.70
N GLN A 100 33.43 7.36 8.73
CA GLN A 100 32.60 8.20 7.85
C GLN A 100 31.50 8.93 8.64
N VAL A 101 30.86 8.25 9.59
CA VAL A 101 29.85 8.87 10.47
C VAL A 101 30.49 10.00 11.28
N GLN A 102 31.68 9.76 11.89
CA GLN A 102 32.39 10.77 12.67
C GLN A 102 32.77 11.97 11.80
N GLN A 103 33.24 11.74 10.59
CA GLN A 103 33.58 12.82 9.66
C GLN A 103 32.34 13.67 9.29
N ALA A 104 31.23 13.01 8.95
CA ALA A 104 29.98 13.69 8.61
C ALA A 104 29.42 14.47 9.83
N ARG A 105 29.51 13.90 11.03
CA ARG A 105 29.09 14.56 12.27
C ARG A 105 29.93 15.82 12.56
N ALA A 106 31.25 15.73 12.39
CA ALA A 106 32.13 16.90 12.54
C ALA A 106 31.77 18.02 11.55
N GLN A 107 31.35 17.67 10.34
CA GLN A 107 30.92 18.64 9.35
C GLN A 107 29.60 19.33 9.75
N VAL A 108 28.66 18.61 10.33
CA VAL A 108 27.42 19.19 10.88
C VAL A 108 27.75 20.19 11.98
N VAL A 109 28.59 19.82 12.93
CA VAL A 109 29.02 20.71 14.03
C VAL A 109 29.68 21.99 13.51
N ALA A 110 30.52 21.88 12.46
CA ALA A 110 31.15 23.06 11.83
C ALA A 110 30.11 23.99 11.21
N MET A 111 29.11 23.43 10.52
CA MET A 111 28.03 24.23 9.90
C MET A 111 27.10 24.85 10.95
N GLU A 112 26.83 24.16 12.05
CA GLU A 112 26.06 24.71 13.17
C GLU A 112 26.80 25.91 13.81
N ALA A 113 28.10 25.81 13.98
CA ALA A 113 28.92 26.93 14.48
C ALA A 113 28.93 28.13 13.51
N GLU A 114 29.04 27.87 12.20
CA GLU A 114 28.93 28.91 11.17
C GLU A 114 27.56 29.59 11.22
N LEU A 115 26.48 28.83 11.33
CA LEU A 115 25.11 29.37 11.43
C LEU A 115 24.96 30.23 12.71
N ALA A 116 25.43 29.72 13.85
CA ALA A 116 25.37 30.48 15.11
C ALA A 116 26.14 31.78 15.02
N GLN A 117 27.30 31.81 14.32
CA GLN A 117 28.06 33.04 14.07
C GLN A 117 27.26 34.05 13.24
N VAL A 118 26.66 33.63 12.13
CA VAL A 118 25.81 34.47 11.29
C VAL A 118 24.61 34.98 12.08
N GLU A 119 23.95 34.12 12.83
CA GLU A 119 22.81 34.50 13.66
C GLU A 119 23.19 35.48 14.77
N SER A 120 24.33 35.33 15.41
CA SER A 120 24.81 36.29 16.41
C SER A 120 25.09 37.66 15.82
N GLN A 121 25.64 37.70 14.60
CA GLN A 121 25.84 38.97 13.86
C GLN A 121 24.49 39.65 13.54
N LEU A 122 23.48 38.89 13.24
CA LEU A 122 22.11 39.37 12.98
C LEU A 122 21.40 39.79 14.28
N ALA A 123 21.58 39.05 15.37
CA ALA A 123 20.93 39.32 16.66
C ALA A 123 21.41 40.60 17.35
N GLY A 124 22.65 41.02 17.09
CA GLY A 124 23.18 42.30 17.55
C GLY A 124 22.42 43.50 16.98
N GLU A 125 21.59 43.31 15.95
CA GLU A 125 20.80 44.34 15.28
C GLU A 125 19.30 43.90 15.34
N SER A 126 18.75 43.90 16.54
CA SER A 126 17.40 43.40 16.81
C SER A 126 16.28 44.12 16.06
N GLY A 127 15.52 43.35 15.38
CA GLY A 127 14.36 43.84 14.62
C GLY A 127 14.69 44.23 13.19
N LYS A 128 13.76 44.86 12.47
CA LYS A 128 14.06 45.57 11.22
C LYS A 128 15.36 46.30 11.48
N THR A 129 16.41 46.00 10.73
CA THR A 129 17.72 46.53 11.06
C THR A 129 17.58 48.01 11.43
N LEU A 130 18.22 48.41 12.52
CA LEU A 130 18.22 49.80 12.98
C LEU A 130 18.46 50.75 11.80
N ALA A 131 19.29 50.35 10.83
CA ALA A 131 19.56 51.09 9.61
C ALA A 131 18.29 51.31 8.75
N VAL A 132 17.47 50.29 8.55
CA VAL A 132 16.21 50.44 7.77
C VAL A 132 15.23 51.34 8.51
N GLN A 133 15.10 51.20 9.81
CA GLN A 133 14.22 52.04 10.63
C GLN A 133 14.67 53.48 10.65
N GLN A 134 15.97 53.76 10.76
CA GLN A 134 16.54 55.11 10.67
C GLN A 134 16.29 55.73 9.30
N ALA A 135 16.53 54.97 8.23
CA ALA A 135 16.29 55.42 6.87
C ALA A 135 14.81 55.70 6.60
N GLU A 136 13.89 54.86 7.13
CA GLU A 136 12.44 55.12 7.03
C GLU A 136 12.05 56.40 7.75
N THR A 137 12.61 56.64 8.93
CA THR A 137 12.37 57.88 9.71
C THR A 137 12.86 59.10 8.98
N GLN A 138 14.08 59.04 8.40
CA GLN A 138 14.66 60.14 7.60
C GLN A 138 13.80 60.43 6.37
N LEU A 139 13.36 59.41 5.67
CA LEU A 139 12.49 59.56 4.50
C LEU A 139 11.18 60.21 4.87
N GLN A 140 10.58 59.80 5.97
CA GLN A 140 9.32 60.37 6.46
C GLN A 140 9.51 61.86 6.82
N ALA A 141 10.60 62.20 7.50
CA ALA A 141 10.90 63.59 7.87
C ALA A 141 11.12 64.44 6.61
N ALA A 142 11.87 63.97 5.61
CA ALA A 142 12.08 64.67 4.34
C ALA A 142 10.74 64.88 3.60
N LYS A 143 9.90 63.88 3.55
CA LYS A 143 8.56 63.97 2.90
C LYS A 143 7.63 64.95 3.63
N MET A 144 7.64 64.97 4.95
CA MET A 144 6.86 65.92 5.72
C MET A 144 7.36 67.35 5.45
N LYS A 145 8.67 67.56 5.44
CA LYS A 145 9.27 68.85 5.13
C LYS A 145 8.88 69.36 3.73
N LEU A 146 8.93 68.50 2.73
CA LEU A 146 8.50 68.81 1.35
C LEU A 146 7.01 69.16 1.33
N GLN A 147 6.18 68.36 2.02
CA GLN A 147 4.74 68.59 2.06
C GLN A 147 4.39 69.90 2.71
N ASP A 148 5.06 70.26 3.83
CA ASP A 148 4.84 71.56 4.51
C ASP A 148 5.31 72.69 3.63
N LEU A 149 6.44 72.55 2.95
CA LEU A 149 6.92 73.58 2.01
C LEU A 149 5.92 73.79 0.86
N LEU A 150 5.36 72.72 0.29
CA LEU A 150 4.37 72.80 -0.80
C LEU A 150 3.03 73.41 -0.39
N LYS A 151 2.71 73.48 0.90
CA LYS A 151 1.52 74.19 1.38
C LYS A 151 1.63 75.69 1.19
N GLY A 152 2.86 76.28 1.07
CA GLY A 152 3.10 77.67 0.93
C GLY A 152 2.81 78.45 2.20
N PRO A 153 2.78 79.83 2.08
CA PRO A 153 2.51 80.71 3.24
C PRO A 153 1.04 80.47 3.75
N SER A 154 0.86 80.53 5.04
CA SER A 154 -0.46 80.40 5.65
C SER A 154 -1.36 81.62 5.29
N GLU A 155 -2.67 81.38 5.28
CA GLU A 155 -3.65 82.46 5.05
C GLU A 155 -3.45 83.62 6.02
N ALA A 156 -3.02 83.36 7.25
CA ALA A 156 -2.73 84.41 8.24
C ALA A 156 -1.54 85.28 7.84
N GLN A 157 -0.45 84.66 7.26
CA GLN A 157 0.70 85.37 6.78
C GLN A 157 0.32 86.22 5.59
N ILE A 158 -0.44 85.72 4.64
CA ILE A 158 -0.95 86.41 3.48
C ILE A 158 -1.79 87.59 3.89
N ALA A 159 -2.77 87.39 4.79
CA ALA A 159 -3.66 88.41 5.29
C ALA A 159 -2.86 89.56 6.05
N GLN A 160 -1.83 89.18 6.82
CA GLN A 160 -0.97 90.13 7.50
C GLN A 160 -0.17 90.99 6.54
N ALA A 161 0.42 90.42 5.49
CA ALA A 161 1.17 91.13 4.46
C ALA A 161 0.24 92.02 3.63
N GLU A 162 -0.96 91.53 3.30
CA GLU A 162 -1.99 92.31 2.61
C GLU A 162 -2.40 93.50 3.44
N ALA A 163 -2.60 93.37 4.73
CA ALA A 163 -2.94 94.43 5.67
C ALA A 163 -1.81 95.51 5.74
N GLN A 164 -0.52 95.05 5.66
CA GLN A 164 0.63 96.00 5.62
C GLN A 164 0.64 96.83 4.31
N VAL A 165 0.33 96.17 3.18
CA VAL A 165 0.21 96.86 1.92
C VAL A 165 -0.92 97.90 1.97
N ALA A 166 -2.06 97.55 2.43
CA ALA A 166 -3.24 98.42 2.59
C ALA A 166 -2.94 99.60 3.52
N GLN A 167 -2.25 99.38 4.64
CA GLN A 167 -1.89 100.39 5.60
C GLN A 167 -0.88 101.41 4.96
N ALA A 168 0.10 100.91 4.23
CA ALA A 168 1.07 101.72 3.54
C ALA A 168 0.45 102.53 2.35
N GLU A 169 -0.56 101.92 1.72
CA GLU A 169 -1.31 102.62 0.65
C GLU A 169 -2.16 103.72 1.22
N ILE A 170 -2.82 103.54 2.35
CA ILE A 170 -3.59 104.57 3.05
C ILE A 170 -2.66 105.72 3.43
N ALA A 171 -1.45 105.48 3.99
CA ALA A 171 -0.49 106.46 4.36
C ALA A 171 0.00 107.22 3.13
N LEU A 172 0.21 106.52 2.00
CA LEU A 172 0.62 107.16 0.72
C LEU A 172 -0.48 108.11 0.20
N ASN A 173 -1.72 107.61 0.16
CA ASN A 173 -2.88 108.38 -0.31
C ASN A 173 -3.15 109.62 0.59
N GLU A 174 -2.98 109.51 1.89
CA GLU A 174 -3.05 110.65 2.82
C GLU A 174 -1.93 111.62 2.60
N GLY A 175 -0.69 111.14 2.38
CA GLY A 175 0.45 111.99 2.06
C GLY A 175 0.25 112.76 0.74
N ILE A 176 -0.28 112.12 -0.30
CA ILE A 176 -0.59 112.74 -1.59
C ILE A 176 -1.61 113.84 -1.41
N ARG A 177 -2.74 113.52 -0.65
CA ARG A 177 -3.74 114.58 -0.38
C ARG A 177 -3.18 115.77 0.36
N GLN A 178 -2.30 115.56 1.34
CA GLN A 178 -1.62 116.61 2.09
C GLN A 178 -0.68 117.41 1.17
N LEU A 179 0.03 116.71 0.27
CA LEU A 179 0.89 117.38 -0.70
C LEU A 179 0.09 118.29 -1.69
N GLU A 180 -1.00 117.74 -2.25
CA GLU A 180 -1.91 118.52 -3.14
C GLU A 180 -2.44 119.73 -2.44
N ALA A 181 -2.86 119.63 -1.14
CA ALA A 181 -3.26 120.78 -0.40
C ALA A 181 -2.14 121.80 -0.13
N MET A 182 -0.93 121.28 0.11
CA MET A 182 0.22 122.19 0.32
C MET A 182 0.68 122.84 -1.01
N GLU A 183 0.57 122.16 -2.16
CA GLU A 183 0.84 122.71 -3.45
C GLU A 183 -0.13 123.82 -3.78
N ALA A 184 -1.43 123.68 -3.54
CA ALA A 184 -2.47 124.67 -3.68
C ALA A 184 -2.17 125.90 -2.80
N LEU A 185 -1.88 125.68 -1.46
CA LEU A 185 -1.56 126.76 -0.54
C LEU A 185 -0.27 127.46 -0.88
N TYR A 186 0.71 126.79 -1.48
CA TYR A 186 1.97 127.39 -1.95
C TYR A 186 1.71 128.31 -3.15
N GLU A 187 0.89 127.93 -4.09
CA GLU A 187 0.48 128.73 -5.23
C GLU A 187 -0.23 130.02 -4.76
N GLU A 188 -0.96 129.92 -3.67
CA GLU A 188 -1.62 131.09 -3.04
C GLU A 188 -0.66 131.90 -2.18
N GLY A 189 0.59 131.42 -1.95
CA GLY A 189 1.60 132.11 -1.14
C GLY A 189 1.44 131.95 0.36
N ALA A 190 0.59 131.01 0.83
CA ALA A 190 0.21 130.79 2.23
C ALA A 190 1.20 129.92 3.02
N VAL A 191 2.08 129.14 2.32
CA VAL A 191 3.07 128.30 2.99
C VAL A 191 4.50 128.50 2.32
N THR A 192 5.50 128.13 3.10
CA THR A 192 6.92 128.27 2.63
C THR A 192 7.32 127.12 1.71
N LYS A 193 8.34 127.38 0.84
CA LYS A 193 8.90 126.33 0.01
C LYS A 193 9.45 125.17 0.80
N ALA A 194 10.00 125.36 1.99
CA ALA A 194 10.49 124.33 2.87
C ALA A 194 9.34 123.37 3.31
N ALA A 195 8.12 123.90 3.65
CA ALA A 195 6.97 123.07 4.00
C ALA A 195 6.48 122.20 2.84
N LEU A 196 6.53 122.81 1.58
CA LEU A 196 6.17 122.00 0.39
C LEU A 196 7.21 120.93 0.11
N GLU A 197 8.50 121.21 0.26
CA GLU A 197 9.58 120.17 0.12
C GLU A 197 9.44 119.04 1.20
N ASP A 198 9.07 119.40 2.46
CA ASP A 198 8.79 118.40 3.52
C ASP A 198 7.58 117.54 3.16
N ALA A 199 6.51 118.11 2.63
CA ALA A 199 5.37 117.32 2.16
C ALA A 199 5.77 116.37 1.02
N ARG A 200 6.56 116.86 0.04
CA ARG A 200 7.09 116.01 -1.05
C ARG A 200 7.94 114.83 -0.50
N ALA A 201 8.81 115.13 0.46
CA ALA A 201 9.67 114.14 1.10
C ALA A 201 8.82 113.07 1.84
N ARG A 202 7.75 113.48 2.48
CA ARG A 202 6.79 112.52 3.15
C ARG A 202 6.15 111.65 2.13
N VAL A 203 5.66 112.19 0.99
CA VAL A 203 5.04 111.36 -0.06
C VAL A 203 6.09 110.39 -0.62
N GLU A 204 7.34 110.82 -0.93
CA GLU A 204 8.36 109.89 -1.40
C GLU A 204 8.69 108.79 -0.37
N SER A 205 8.75 109.19 0.91
CA SER A 205 8.93 108.18 2.00
C SER A 205 7.76 107.17 2.07
N ALA A 206 6.48 107.66 2.04
CA ALA A 206 5.32 106.83 2.03
C ALA A 206 5.21 105.89 0.80
N LYS A 207 5.59 106.44 -0.36
CA LYS A 207 5.69 105.68 -1.63
C LYS A 207 6.76 104.57 -1.57
N ALA A 208 7.91 104.87 -1.00
CA ALA A 208 8.93 103.85 -0.76
C ALA A 208 8.47 102.74 0.18
N GLN A 209 7.76 103.15 1.25
CA GLN A 209 7.16 102.20 2.21
C GLN A 209 6.12 101.34 1.52
N HIS A 210 5.19 101.88 0.74
CA HIS A 210 4.19 101.14 0.00
C HIS A 210 4.83 100.21 -1.00
N GLN A 211 5.86 100.64 -1.78
CA GLN A 211 6.58 99.78 -2.68
C GLN A 211 7.31 98.64 -1.97
N ALA A 212 7.88 98.89 -0.79
CA ALA A 212 8.53 97.83 0.01
C ALA A 212 7.54 96.83 0.53
N ALA A 213 6.41 97.24 1.08
CA ALA A 213 5.30 96.36 1.55
C ALA A 213 4.74 95.53 0.41
N LYS A 214 4.53 96.14 -0.76
CA LYS A 214 4.07 95.46 -1.99
C LYS A 214 5.02 94.37 -2.44
N LYS A 215 6.30 94.70 -2.56
CA LYS A 215 7.36 93.73 -2.93
C LYS A 215 7.41 92.54 -1.91
N GLN A 216 7.26 92.89 -0.63
CA GLN A 216 7.24 91.82 0.42
C GLN A 216 6.05 90.94 0.25
N TYR A 217 4.87 91.44 -0.04
CA TYR A 217 3.66 90.69 -0.32
C TYR A 217 3.78 89.78 -1.56
N GLU A 218 4.28 90.36 -2.65
CA GLU A 218 4.57 89.65 -3.93
C GLU A 218 5.57 88.49 -3.69
N ALA A 219 6.67 88.79 -2.98
CA ALA A 219 7.67 87.82 -2.64
C ALA A 219 7.10 86.67 -1.75
N LEU A 220 6.14 87.06 -0.89
CA LEU A 220 5.45 86.02 -0.05
C LEU A 220 4.58 85.09 -0.94
N LEU A 221 3.86 85.66 -1.93
CA LEU A 221 3.02 84.84 -2.84
C LEU A 221 3.80 83.89 -3.72
N GLU A 222 5.06 84.24 -4.05
CA GLU A 222 5.98 83.39 -4.83
C GLU A 222 6.62 82.27 -4.03
N GLN A 223 6.35 82.16 -2.72
CA GLN A 223 6.83 81.06 -1.89
C GLN A 223 5.94 79.82 -2.04
N PRO A 224 6.49 78.56 -2.06
CA PRO A 224 7.94 78.29 -2.03
C PRO A 224 8.63 78.61 -3.38
N SER A 225 9.83 79.05 -3.32
CA SER A 225 10.61 79.22 -4.56
C SER A 225 10.91 77.87 -5.18
N ARG A 226 10.99 77.83 -6.50
CA ARG A 226 11.34 76.62 -7.26
C ARG A 226 12.64 76.00 -6.76
N GLU A 227 13.63 76.75 -6.40
CA GLU A 227 14.90 76.24 -5.85
C GLU A 227 14.70 75.53 -4.49
N GLN A 228 13.83 76.08 -3.63
CA GLN A 228 13.50 75.43 -2.32
C GLN A 228 12.82 74.13 -2.54
N VAL A 229 11.88 74.02 -3.49
CA VAL A 229 11.18 72.76 -3.82
C VAL A 229 12.18 71.74 -4.38
N GLU A 230 12.99 72.08 -5.33
CA GLU A 230 14.03 71.24 -5.94
C GLU A 230 15.00 70.71 -4.89
N LEU A 231 15.40 71.54 -3.93
CA LEU A 231 16.26 71.09 -2.81
C LEU A 231 15.56 70.10 -1.89
N ALA A 232 14.29 70.35 -1.54
CA ALA A 232 13.53 69.48 -0.70
C ALA A 232 13.25 68.13 -1.40
N GLU A 233 12.96 68.14 -2.71
CA GLU A 233 12.82 66.90 -3.51
C GLU A 233 14.14 66.12 -3.57
N ALA A 234 15.27 66.83 -3.72
CA ALA A 234 16.59 66.17 -3.69
C ALA A 234 16.83 65.46 -2.35
N GLN A 235 16.42 66.10 -1.22
CA GLN A 235 16.50 65.46 0.11
C GLN A 235 15.62 64.20 0.22
N VAL A 236 14.42 64.25 -0.38
CA VAL A 236 13.55 63.05 -0.42
C VAL A 236 14.21 61.94 -1.25
N ARG A 237 14.74 62.25 -2.45
CA ARG A 237 15.44 61.28 -3.29
C ARG A 237 16.66 60.67 -2.57
N GLU A 238 17.43 61.48 -1.87
CA GLU A 238 18.57 61.02 -1.07
C GLU A 238 18.13 60.04 0.02
N ALA A 239 17.06 60.38 0.74
CA ALA A 239 16.51 59.51 1.79
C ALA A 239 15.90 58.19 1.22
N GLU A 240 15.29 58.25 0.02
CA GLU A 240 14.80 57.04 -0.70
C GLU A 240 15.95 56.12 -1.10
N MET A 241 17.05 56.70 -1.61
CA MET A 241 18.24 55.90 -1.94
C MET A 241 18.87 55.28 -0.69
N ALA A 242 18.94 55.99 0.41
CA ALA A 242 19.46 55.49 1.68
C ALA A 242 18.61 54.33 2.18
N LEU A 243 17.27 54.42 2.09
CA LEU A 243 16.36 53.35 2.45
C LEU A 243 16.52 52.14 1.52
N ALA A 244 16.65 52.31 0.23
CA ALA A 244 16.86 51.23 -0.75
C ALA A 244 18.16 50.47 -0.43
N ILE A 245 19.25 51.17 -0.15
CA ILE A 245 20.54 50.56 0.23
C ILE A 245 20.40 49.75 1.53
N ALA A 246 19.73 50.31 2.54
CA ALA A 246 19.55 49.63 3.83
C ALA A 246 18.73 48.35 3.65
N LYS A 247 17.67 48.36 2.85
CA LYS A 247 16.85 47.17 2.53
C LYS A 247 17.63 46.13 1.74
N GLU A 248 18.43 46.53 0.76
CA GLU A 248 19.26 45.59 0.01
C GLU A 248 20.27 44.90 0.90
N GLN A 249 20.89 45.62 1.82
CA GLN A 249 21.82 45.05 2.81
C GLN A 249 21.12 44.00 3.70
N GLU A 250 19.88 44.29 4.13
CA GLU A 250 19.06 43.35 4.94
C GLU A 250 18.76 42.08 4.16
N VAL A 251 18.37 42.16 2.90
CA VAL A 251 18.13 41.01 2.01
C VAL A 251 19.42 40.21 1.81
N LEU A 252 20.55 40.82 1.62
CA LEU A 252 21.83 40.11 1.48
C LEU A 252 22.21 39.34 2.74
N LYS A 253 21.99 39.91 3.92
CA LYS A 253 22.21 39.25 5.20
C LYS A 253 21.29 38.02 5.34
N GLU A 254 20.01 38.14 5.01
CA GLU A 254 19.05 37.01 5.07
C GLU A 254 19.44 35.93 4.07
N LYS A 255 19.82 36.25 2.85
CA LYS A 255 20.31 35.29 1.86
C LYS A 255 21.56 34.55 2.36
N SER A 256 22.46 35.25 3.04
CA SER A 256 23.65 34.65 3.63
C SER A 256 23.25 33.59 4.70
N ARG A 257 22.29 33.94 5.56
CA ARG A 257 21.75 33.01 6.57
C ARG A 257 21.10 31.78 5.91
N GLU A 258 20.28 31.98 4.85
CA GLU A 258 19.65 30.89 4.10
C GLU A 258 20.71 30.00 3.44
N ALA A 259 21.76 30.55 2.91
CA ALA A 259 22.83 29.76 2.29
C ALA A 259 23.55 28.87 3.31
N VAL A 260 23.81 29.35 4.53
CA VAL A 260 24.42 28.56 5.59
C VAL A 260 23.43 27.46 6.06
N LYS A 261 22.15 27.79 6.19
CA LYS A 261 21.10 26.79 6.50
C LYS A 261 21.02 25.68 5.45
N ALA A 262 21.12 26.02 4.17
CA ALA A 262 21.15 25.03 3.09
C ALA A 262 22.38 24.12 3.20
N ARG A 263 23.56 24.67 3.53
CA ARG A 263 24.78 23.86 3.76
C ARG A 263 24.63 22.96 4.98
N LEU A 264 24.00 23.44 6.04
CA LEU A 264 23.73 22.65 7.24
C LEU A 264 22.77 21.47 6.90
N THR A 265 21.73 21.74 6.10
CA THR A 265 20.80 20.71 5.62
C THR A 265 21.53 19.64 4.80
N GLN A 266 22.45 20.05 3.94
CA GLN A 266 23.29 19.15 3.15
C GLN A 266 24.19 18.30 4.05
N ALA A 267 24.83 18.90 5.05
CA ALA A 267 25.67 18.19 6.00
C ALA A 267 24.87 17.17 6.83
N ASN A 268 23.67 17.55 7.28
CA ASN A 268 22.76 16.64 7.99
C ASN A 268 22.32 15.47 7.11
N THR A 269 22.10 15.71 5.82
CA THR A 269 21.74 14.64 4.88
C THR A 269 22.92 13.67 4.69
N ALA A 270 24.13 14.19 4.60
CA ALA A 270 25.35 13.37 4.52
C ALA A 270 25.53 12.52 5.79
N LEU A 271 25.30 13.12 6.97
CA LEU A 271 25.36 12.37 8.25
C LEU A 271 24.33 11.25 8.28
N ARG A 272 23.08 11.53 7.95
CA ARG A 272 22.00 10.53 7.94
C ARG A 272 22.32 9.39 6.97
N LEU A 273 22.92 9.69 5.81
CA LEU A 273 23.33 8.68 4.84
C LEU A 273 24.43 7.78 5.43
N ALA A 274 25.45 8.36 6.07
CA ALA A 274 26.53 7.62 6.73
C ALA A 274 25.99 6.74 7.87
N GLU A 275 25.09 7.26 8.68
CA GLU A 275 24.42 6.49 9.76
C GLU A 275 23.59 5.34 9.22
N SER A 276 22.93 5.55 8.11
CA SER A 276 22.18 4.49 7.43
C SER A 276 23.08 3.36 6.93
N UNK A 277 24.11 3.74 6.53
CA UNK A 277 24.95 2.89 6.14
C UNK A 277 25.44 2.14 7.11
N LEU A 278 25.93 2.62 8.18
CA LEU A 278 26.41 1.95 9.38
C LEU A 278 25.34 1.02 10.01
N ALA A 279 24.10 1.47 10.05
CA ALA A 279 22.97 0.66 10.53
C ALA A 279 22.82 -0.64 9.70
N LYS A 280 22.98 -0.57 8.40
CA LYS A 280 22.91 -1.73 7.48
C LYS A 280 24.07 -2.71 7.69
N ALA A 281 25.12 -2.32 8.37
CA ALA A 281 26.25 -3.21 8.71
C ALA A 281 25.88 -4.27 9.73
N THR A 282 24.76 -4.12 10.43
CA THR A 282 24.20 -5.17 11.29
C THR A 282 22.90 -5.66 10.65
N VAL A 283 22.96 -6.87 10.10
CA VAL A 283 21.81 -7.48 9.42
C VAL A 283 20.99 -8.25 10.45
N THR A 284 19.71 -7.94 10.50
CA THR A 284 18.77 -8.57 11.45
C THR A 284 17.65 -9.29 10.70
N SER A 285 17.02 -10.25 11.37
CA SER A 285 15.84 -10.91 10.84
C SER A 285 14.65 -9.94 10.80
N SER A 286 13.91 -9.92 9.71
CA SER A 286 12.67 -9.15 9.60
C SER A 286 11.48 -9.87 10.24
N GLU A 287 11.58 -11.20 10.45
CA GLU A 287 10.46 -12.05 10.87
C GLU A 287 10.92 -13.14 11.83
N ASN A 288 9.96 -13.79 12.48
CA ASN A 288 10.19 -15.01 13.25
C ASN A 288 10.25 -16.21 12.31
N GLY A 289 11.18 -17.12 12.53
CA GLY A 289 11.28 -18.28 11.66
C GLY A 289 12.47 -19.18 12.00
N VAL A 290 12.72 -20.13 11.12
CA VAL A 290 13.85 -21.05 11.22
C VAL A 290 14.83 -20.78 10.06
N VAL A 291 16.11 -20.70 10.37
CA VAL A 291 17.16 -20.52 9.35
C VAL A 291 17.30 -21.81 8.53
N THR A 292 17.02 -21.73 7.24
CA THR A 292 17.11 -22.88 6.33
C THR A 292 18.43 -22.95 5.57
N ALA A 293 19.09 -21.80 5.38
CA ALA A 293 20.42 -21.78 4.76
C ALA A 293 21.21 -20.55 5.20
N VAL A 294 22.52 -20.71 5.35
CA VAL A 294 23.48 -19.62 5.61
C VAL A 294 24.50 -19.61 4.47
N SER A 295 24.42 -18.60 3.61
CA SER A 295 25.23 -18.51 2.37
C SER A 295 26.59 -17.84 2.56
N VAL A 296 26.90 -17.35 3.79
CA VAL A 296 28.12 -16.58 4.05
C VAL A 296 28.90 -17.13 5.25
N LYS A 297 30.19 -16.83 5.26
CA LYS A 297 31.11 -17.21 6.35
C LYS A 297 31.84 -15.97 6.86
N GLU A 298 32.33 -16.05 8.10
CA GLU A 298 33.16 -15.00 8.66
C GLU A 298 34.40 -14.77 7.82
N GLY A 299 34.79 -13.52 7.63
CA GLY A 299 35.89 -13.11 6.77
C GLY A 299 35.55 -12.98 5.28
N ALA A 300 34.40 -13.47 4.84
CA ALA A 300 33.99 -13.36 3.42
C ALA A 300 33.72 -11.91 3.05
N VAL A 301 34.01 -11.56 1.80
CA VAL A 301 33.63 -10.27 1.22
C VAL A 301 32.35 -10.48 0.42
N VAL A 302 31.33 -9.68 0.70
CA VAL A 302 30.04 -9.74 0.02
C VAL A 302 29.71 -8.40 -0.61
N THR A 303 28.92 -8.44 -1.67
CA THR A 303 28.43 -7.25 -2.37
C THR A 303 26.97 -6.98 -1.99
N GLU A 304 26.55 -5.74 -2.10
CA GLU A 304 25.16 -5.35 -1.87
C GLU A 304 24.22 -6.19 -2.74
N GLY A 305 23.11 -6.68 -2.16
CA GLY A 305 22.13 -7.54 -2.80
C GLY A 305 22.42 -9.03 -2.72
N MET A 306 23.61 -9.45 -2.31
CA MET A 306 23.97 -10.88 -2.19
C MET A 306 23.16 -11.53 -1.05
N PRO A 307 22.57 -12.74 -1.27
CA PRO A 307 21.85 -13.43 -0.20
C PRO A 307 22.82 -13.87 0.91
N LEU A 308 22.43 -13.65 2.14
CA LEU A 308 23.22 -13.97 3.35
C LEU A 308 22.61 -15.15 4.11
N VAL A 309 21.32 -15.06 4.40
CA VAL A 309 20.60 -16.05 5.22
C VAL A 309 19.21 -16.22 4.61
N VAL A 310 18.76 -17.46 4.56
CA VAL A 310 17.38 -17.80 4.13
C VAL A 310 16.62 -18.24 5.39
N ILE A 311 15.45 -17.65 5.60
CA ILE A 311 14.61 -17.93 6.76
C ILE A 311 13.25 -18.41 6.29
N SER A 312 12.82 -19.57 6.81
CA SER A 312 11.46 -20.08 6.71
C SER A 312 10.64 -19.38 7.78
N ALA A 313 9.66 -18.58 7.38
CA ALA A 313 8.78 -17.90 8.33
C ALA A 313 7.94 -18.92 9.12
N SER A 314 7.63 -18.60 10.36
CA SER A 314 6.84 -19.48 11.25
C SER A 314 5.33 -19.41 10.99
N ASP A 315 4.89 -18.81 9.91
CA ASP A 315 3.47 -18.56 9.61
C ASP A 315 2.71 -19.80 9.16
N GLY A 316 3.36 -20.97 9.07
CA GLY A 316 2.75 -22.20 8.66
C GLY A 316 3.50 -22.93 7.56
N MET A 317 2.95 -24.10 7.21
CA MET A 317 3.46 -24.92 6.11
C MET A 317 2.40 -25.00 5.00
N ARG A 318 2.85 -25.27 3.81
CA ARG A 318 1.96 -25.58 2.68
C ARG A 318 2.48 -26.81 1.94
N VAL A 319 1.57 -27.48 1.25
CA VAL A 319 1.96 -28.53 0.32
C VAL A 319 1.85 -27.98 -1.10
N ARG A 320 2.92 -28.12 -1.86
CA ARG A 320 2.88 -27.83 -3.30
C ARG A 320 2.72 -29.13 -4.04
N ALA A 321 1.47 -29.45 -4.42
CA ALA A 321 1.11 -30.67 -5.14
C ALA A 321 1.10 -30.45 -6.64
N LYS A 322 1.45 -31.49 -7.41
CA LYS A 322 1.36 -31.48 -8.86
C LYS A 322 0.15 -32.30 -9.28
N VAL A 323 -0.88 -31.67 -9.81
CA VAL A 323 -2.11 -32.29 -10.30
C VAL A 323 -2.01 -32.44 -11.83
N ASP A 324 -2.39 -33.61 -12.33
CA ASP A 324 -2.40 -33.92 -13.76
C ASP A 324 -3.38 -33.01 -14.52
N GLU A 325 -3.06 -32.72 -15.78
CA GLU A 325 -3.90 -31.92 -16.67
C GLU A 325 -5.33 -32.48 -16.84
N THR A 326 -5.49 -33.79 -16.77
CA THR A 326 -6.80 -34.43 -16.92
C THR A 326 -7.72 -34.18 -15.72
N ASP A 327 -7.14 -33.87 -14.55
CA ASP A 327 -7.86 -33.76 -13.29
C ASP A 327 -8.02 -32.30 -12.80
N ILE A 328 -7.16 -31.40 -13.27
CA ILE A 328 -7.15 -30.02 -12.78
C ILE A 328 -8.49 -29.29 -12.96
N ALA A 329 -9.26 -29.64 -13.98
CA ALA A 329 -10.56 -29.05 -14.23
C ALA A 329 -11.56 -29.27 -13.09
N ARG A 330 -11.35 -30.29 -12.28
CA ARG A 330 -12.19 -30.64 -11.12
C ARG A 330 -11.72 -29.98 -9.82
N VAL A 331 -10.48 -29.46 -9.80
CA VAL A 331 -9.87 -28.84 -8.61
C VAL A 331 -10.26 -27.36 -8.54
N LYS A 332 -10.65 -26.89 -7.36
CA LYS A 332 -11.03 -25.49 -7.11
C LYS A 332 -10.45 -25.01 -5.78
N VAL A 333 -10.13 -23.72 -5.73
CA VAL A 333 -9.73 -23.06 -4.48
C VAL A 333 -10.84 -23.22 -3.43
N GLY A 334 -10.45 -23.54 -2.21
CA GLY A 334 -11.35 -23.76 -1.08
C GLY A 334 -11.74 -25.20 -0.85
N GLN A 335 -11.34 -26.14 -1.73
CA GLN A 335 -11.61 -27.57 -1.51
C GLN A 335 -10.75 -28.11 -0.37
N ARG A 336 -11.33 -29.00 0.41
CA ARG A 336 -10.64 -29.72 1.49
C ARG A 336 -9.65 -30.73 0.90
N VAL A 337 -8.56 -30.88 1.61
CA VAL A 337 -7.48 -31.79 1.22
C VAL A 337 -7.11 -32.64 2.42
N THR A 338 -6.89 -33.92 2.19
CA THR A 338 -6.20 -34.79 3.13
C THR A 338 -4.86 -35.18 2.53
N PHE A 339 -3.83 -35.28 3.35
CA PHE A 339 -2.53 -35.75 2.88
C PHE A 339 -1.80 -36.53 3.95
N SER A 340 -0.93 -37.40 3.51
CA SER A 340 -0.07 -38.20 4.37
C SER A 340 1.37 -38.05 3.89
N THR A 341 2.33 -38.35 4.76
CA THR A 341 3.77 -38.36 4.41
C THR A 341 4.36 -39.73 4.79
N ASP A 342 5.29 -40.19 3.97
CA ASP A 342 6.04 -41.42 4.24
C ASP A 342 6.80 -41.38 5.58
N ALA A 343 7.18 -40.19 5.99
CA ALA A 343 7.98 -39.97 7.20
C ALA A 343 7.14 -40.17 8.47
N MET A 344 5.79 -40.08 8.38
CA MET A 344 4.87 -40.16 9.55
C MET A 344 3.73 -41.12 9.22
N TRP A 345 4.09 -42.37 9.11
CA TRP A 345 3.18 -43.46 8.68
C TRP A 345 1.97 -43.60 9.61
N GLY A 346 0.79 -43.53 9.00
CA GLY A 346 -0.47 -43.64 9.72
C GLY A 346 -1.05 -42.33 10.23
N GLU A 347 -0.38 -41.20 10.01
CA GLU A 347 -0.92 -39.87 10.34
C GLU A 347 -1.49 -39.21 9.09
N THR A 348 -2.68 -38.63 9.23
CA THR A 348 -3.35 -37.89 8.17
C THR A 348 -3.43 -36.43 8.58
N PHE A 349 -3.01 -35.58 7.68
CA PHE A 349 -3.05 -34.13 7.83
C PHE A 349 -4.16 -33.53 6.97
N PHE A 350 -4.59 -32.35 7.34
CA PHE A 350 -5.69 -31.65 6.69
C PHE A 350 -5.22 -30.30 6.18
N GLY A 351 -5.86 -29.86 5.12
CA GLY A 351 -5.56 -28.56 4.55
C GLY A 351 -6.64 -28.13 3.56
N VAL A 352 -6.41 -26.98 2.97
CA VAL A 352 -7.35 -26.38 2.01
C VAL A 352 -6.58 -25.88 0.80
N VAL A 353 -7.11 -26.11 -0.40
CA VAL A 353 -6.55 -25.56 -1.64
C VAL A 353 -6.60 -24.04 -1.57
N SER A 354 -5.43 -23.39 -1.52
CA SER A 354 -5.32 -21.93 -1.43
C SER A 354 -5.08 -21.28 -2.78
N GLU A 355 -4.34 -21.94 -3.68
CA GLU A 355 -4.02 -21.39 -4.99
C GLU A 355 -3.81 -22.49 -6.02
N ILE A 356 -4.16 -22.20 -7.27
CA ILE A 356 -3.90 -23.07 -8.43
C ILE A 356 -3.06 -22.27 -9.42
N ALA A 357 -1.87 -22.78 -9.76
CA ALA A 357 -1.00 -22.10 -10.69
C ALA A 357 -1.65 -21.97 -12.08
N PRO A 358 -1.60 -20.79 -12.69
CA PRO A 358 -2.25 -20.57 -13.99
C PRO A 358 -1.52 -21.23 -15.17
N GLN A 359 -0.32 -21.74 -14.97
CA GLN A 359 0.50 -22.33 -16.01
C GLN A 359 0.84 -23.77 -15.67
N ALA A 360 0.78 -24.61 -16.69
CA ALA A 360 1.24 -25.99 -16.57
C ALA A 360 2.76 -26.06 -16.47
N VAL A 361 3.24 -26.98 -15.67
CA VAL A 361 4.66 -27.28 -15.50
C VAL A 361 5.00 -28.58 -16.21
N HIS A 362 6.09 -28.57 -16.95
CA HIS A 362 6.59 -29.72 -17.74
C HIS A 362 7.90 -30.23 -17.14
N ASP A 363 7.85 -30.72 -15.91
CA ASP A 363 9.02 -31.25 -15.20
C ASP A 363 9.06 -32.79 -15.16
N GLY A 364 8.43 -33.41 -16.14
CA GLY A 364 8.35 -34.87 -16.23
C GLY A 364 7.70 -35.29 -17.55
N ILE A 365 7.20 -36.52 -17.57
CA ILE A 365 6.58 -37.10 -18.75
C ILE A 365 5.20 -36.46 -19.02
N THR A 366 4.47 -36.13 -17.98
CA THR A 366 3.11 -35.58 -18.10
C THR A 366 3.09 -34.11 -17.66
N PRO A 367 2.38 -33.25 -18.41
CA PRO A 367 2.14 -31.88 -17.96
C PRO A 367 1.22 -31.90 -16.71
N GLY A 368 1.45 -30.98 -15.81
CA GLY A 368 0.63 -30.84 -14.62
C GLY A 368 0.62 -29.41 -14.10
N PHE A 369 -0.30 -29.14 -13.19
CA PHE A 369 -0.44 -27.83 -12.59
C PHE A 369 -0.06 -27.88 -11.12
N HIS A 370 0.68 -26.89 -10.65
CA HIS A 370 0.94 -26.76 -9.22
C HIS A 370 -0.31 -26.25 -8.51
N VAL A 371 -0.67 -26.94 -7.47
CA VAL A 371 -1.75 -26.57 -6.55
C VAL A 371 -1.11 -26.37 -5.17
N LEU A 372 -1.31 -25.18 -4.61
CA LEU A 372 -0.83 -24.85 -3.27
C LEU A 372 -1.95 -25.12 -2.27
N ILE A 373 -1.58 -25.82 -1.22
CA ILE A 373 -2.50 -26.27 -0.18
C ILE A 373 -1.98 -25.76 1.16
N ASP A 374 -2.71 -24.90 1.81
CA ASP A 374 -2.35 -24.41 3.14
C ASP A 374 -2.73 -25.47 4.17
N VAL A 375 -1.78 -25.84 5.02
CA VAL A 375 -1.94 -26.88 6.05
C VAL A 375 -2.62 -26.26 7.27
N ASP A 376 -3.70 -26.88 7.75
CA ASP A 376 -4.50 -26.33 8.87
C ASP A 376 -3.72 -26.29 10.18
N ASP A 377 -3.05 -27.37 10.55
CA ASP A 377 -2.22 -27.46 11.76
C ASP A 377 -0.99 -28.30 11.43
N PRO A 378 0.12 -27.67 11.07
CA PRO A 378 1.33 -28.40 10.69
C PRO A 378 2.01 -29.12 11.86
N GLY A 379 1.64 -28.80 13.11
CA GLY A 379 2.38 -29.33 14.26
C GLY A 379 3.86 -28.90 14.23
N ASN A 380 4.67 -29.59 14.99
CA ASN A 380 6.12 -29.35 15.03
C ASN A 380 6.93 -30.40 14.24
N ASP A 381 6.26 -31.41 13.73
CA ASP A 381 6.93 -32.59 13.16
C ASP A 381 7.04 -32.54 11.63
N LEU A 382 6.16 -31.78 10.95
CA LEU A 382 6.27 -31.56 9.51
C LEU A 382 7.50 -30.72 9.19
N ARG A 383 8.30 -31.17 8.23
CA ARG A 383 9.52 -30.47 7.81
C ARG A 383 9.47 -30.16 6.32
N SER A 384 10.03 -29.03 5.97
CA SER A 384 10.21 -28.63 4.58
C SER A 384 11.05 -29.68 3.83
N GLY A 385 10.61 -30.06 2.64
CA GLY A 385 11.25 -31.04 1.79
C GLY A 385 10.66 -32.44 1.90
N MET A 386 9.75 -32.70 2.86
CA MET A 386 9.04 -33.99 2.93
C MET A 386 8.10 -34.15 1.76
N SER A 387 8.01 -35.38 1.22
CA SER A 387 7.01 -35.76 0.21
C SER A 387 5.65 -35.93 0.88
N ALA A 388 4.61 -35.62 0.14
CA ALA A 388 3.24 -35.77 0.59
C ALA A 388 2.39 -36.40 -0.52
N ASP A 389 1.63 -37.44 -0.14
CA ASP A 389 0.58 -37.97 -0.99
C ASP A 389 -0.74 -37.28 -0.63
N VAL A 390 -1.29 -36.60 -1.62
CA VAL A 390 -2.36 -35.62 -1.45
C VAL A 390 -3.64 -36.12 -2.09
N GLU A 391 -4.76 -36.00 -1.39
CA GLU A 391 -6.10 -36.27 -1.90
C GLU A 391 -6.95 -35.01 -1.80
N ILE A 392 -7.27 -34.42 -2.93
CA ILE A 392 -8.11 -33.21 -3.02
C ILE A 392 -9.55 -33.64 -3.19
N ILE A 393 -10.41 -33.35 -2.22
CA ILE A 393 -11.82 -33.76 -2.24
C ILE A 393 -12.58 -32.85 -3.20
N THR A 394 -12.92 -33.39 -4.37
CA THR A 394 -13.61 -32.63 -5.42
C THR A 394 -15.12 -32.72 -5.34
N TYR A 395 -15.63 -33.78 -4.63
CA TYR A 395 -17.04 -34.00 -4.37
C TYR A 395 -17.22 -34.69 -3.02
N SER A 396 -18.22 -34.29 -2.28
CA SER A 396 -18.56 -34.93 -0.99
C SER A 396 -20.08 -34.94 -0.82
N ASN A 397 -20.63 -36.12 -0.47
CA ASN A 397 -22.03 -36.29 -0.08
C ASN A 397 -22.07 -37.20 1.16
N GLU A 398 -22.55 -36.69 2.26
CA GLU A 398 -22.56 -37.40 3.56
C GLU A 398 -23.60 -38.52 3.64
N ASN A 399 -24.62 -38.47 2.78
CA ASN A 399 -25.75 -39.41 2.80
C ASN A 399 -25.97 -40.06 1.42
N ALA A 400 -24.89 -40.39 0.72
CA ALA A 400 -24.97 -40.98 -0.61
C ALA A 400 -25.41 -42.45 -0.52
N LEU A 401 -26.27 -42.90 -1.46
CA LEU A 401 -26.52 -44.30 -1.68
C LEU A 401 -25.46 -44.81 -2.64
N VAL A 402 -24.59 -45.66 -2.16
CA VAL A 402 -23.36 -46.03 -2.86
C VAL A 402 -23.34 -47.54 -3.08
N VAL A 403 -23.04 -47.95 -4.32
CA VAL A 403 -22.89 -49.36 -4.70
C VAL A 403 -21.51 -49.57 -5.36
N PRO A 404 -20.90 -50.76 -5.22
CA PRO A 404 -19.67 -51.04 -5.99
C PRO A 404 -19.90 -50.95 -7.49
N ILE A 405 -18.96 -50.35 -8.24
CA ILE A 405 -19.05 -50.20 -9.69
C ILE A 405 -19.33 -51.54 -10.38
N GLN A 406 -18.79 -52.64 -9.84
CA GLN A 406 -18.99 -54.01 -10.37
C GLN A 406 -20.45 -54.47 -10.32
N ALA A 407 -21.32 -53.85 -9.49
CA ALA A 407 -22.75 -54.18 -9.43
C ALA A 407 -23.54 -53.56 -10.59
N ILE A 408 -22.95 -52.61 -11.31
CA ILE A 408 -23.61 -51.88 -12.37
C ILE A 408 -23.46 -52.61 -13.70
N VAL A 409 -24.57 -52.92 -14.32
CA VAL A 409 -24.62 -53.65 -15.60
C VAL A 409 -25.20 -52.74 -16.68
N GLY A 410 -24.34 -52.34 -17.60
CA GLY A 410 -24.75 -51.58 -18.78
C GLY A 410 -25.29 -52.51 -19.86
N LYS A 411 -26.52 -52.34 -20.27
CA LYS A 411 -27.13 -53.09 -21.38
C LYS A 411 -28.07 -52.21 -22.15
N ASP A 412 -27.93 -52.23 -23.47
CA ASP A 412 -28.73 -51.44 -24.42
C ASP A 412 -28.66 -49.91 -24.20
N GLY A 413 -27.55 -49.45 -23.63
CA GLY A 413 -27.34 -48.01 -23.38
C GLY A 413 -27.94 -47.50 -22.09
N GLU A 414 -28.42 -48.41 -21.24
CA GLU A 414 -29.01 -48.05 -19.94
C GLU A 414 -28.21 -48.73 -18.81
N ASP A 415 -27.91 -48.00 -17.78
CA ASP A 415 -27.30 -48.51 -16.56
C ASP A 415 -28.37 -49.10 -15.67
N ALA A 416 -28.11 -50.30 -15.17
CA ALA A 416 -29.02 -51.03 -14.29
C ALA A 416 -28.25 -51.82 -13.25
N ILE A 417 -28.94 -52.13 -12.17
CA ILE A 417 -28.43 -53.03 -11.13
C ILE A 417 -29.47 -54.11 -10.88
N PHE A 418 -29.03 -55.22 -10.29
CA PHE A 418 -29.92 -56.26 -9.84
C PHE A 418 -30.10 -56.18 -8.33
N VAL A 419 -31.33 -56.16 -7.89
CA VAL A 419 -31.72 -56.19 -6.46
C VAL A 419 -32.43 -57.50 -6.18
N VAL A 420 -32.17 -58.08 -5.03
CA VAL A 420 -32.86 -59.30 -4.59
C VAL A 420 -34.22 -58.90 -4.02
N ASP A 421 -35.29 -59.47 -4.57
CA ASP A 421 -36.63 -59.37 -3.98
C ASP A 421 -36.69 -60.28 -2.76
N GLU A 422 -36.90 -59.72 -1.59
CA GLU A 422 -36.90 -60.49 -0.32
C GLU A 422 -38.04 -61.50 -0.20
N GLU A 423 -39.18 -61.25 -0.88
CA GLU A 423 -40.36 -62.18 -0.79
C GLU A 423 -40.17 -63.43 -1.65
N ASP A 424 -39.67 -63.26 -2.87
CA ASP A 424 -39.60 -64.35 -3.87
C ASP A 424 -38.15 -64.87 -4.08
N SER A 425 -37.12 -64.27 -3.50
CA SER A 425 -35.70 -64.56 -3.73
C SER A 425 -35.35 -64.58 -5.22
N LYS A 426 -35.84 -63.57 -5.94
CA LYS A 426 -35.58 -63.37 -7.36
C LYS A 426 -34.76 -62.11 -7.62
N ALA A 427 -33.93 -62.17 -8.63
CA ALA A 427 -33.21 -60.98 -9.11
C ALA A 427 -34.16 -60.07 -9.90
N ARG A 428 -34.28 -58.83 -9.48
CA ARG A 428 -35.07 -57.81 -10.17
C ARG A 428 -34.11 -56.75 -10.77
N ARG A 429 -34.19 -56.55 -12.07
CA ARG A 429 -33.39 -55.55 -12.77
C ARG A 429 -34.03 -54.19 -12.59
N ILE A 430 -33.27 -53.24 -12.02
CA ILE A 430 -33.72 -51.89 -11.77
C ILE A 430 -32.84 -50.94 -12.57
N LYS A 431 -33.45 -50.07 -13.36
CA LYS A 431 -32.74 -48.96 -14.05
C LYS A 431 -32.32 -47.92 -13.03
N VAL A 432 -31.07 -47.48 -13.09
CA VAL A 432 -30.53 -46.54 -12.14
C VAL A 432 -29.97 -45.31 -12.83
N VAL A 433 -29.94 -44.19 -12.11
CA VAL A 433 -29.22 -42.97 -12.53
C VAL A 433 -27.97 -42.87 -11.67
N ILE A 434 -26.81 -42.97 -12.32
CA ILE A 434 -25.50 -42.94 -11.65
C ILE A 434 -25.11 -41.46 -11.47
N GLY A 435 -24.66 -41.12 -10.26
CA GLY A 435 -24.08 -39.83 -9.91
C GLY A 435 -22.57 -39.80 -10.15
N ARG A 436 -21.83 -39.48 -9.12
CA ARG A 436 -20.35 -39.47 -9.17
C ARG A 436 -19.84 -40.89 -8.91
N THR A 437 -18.69 -41.18 -9.48
CA THR A 437 -18.00 -42.45 -9.29
C THR A 437 -16.55 -42.18 -8.87
N ASP A 438 -16.03 -43.09 -8.04
CA ASP A 438 -14.58 -43.18 -7.81
C ASP A 438 -14.02 -44.44 -8.45
N ALA A 439 -12.90 -44.98 -7.98
CA ALA A 439 -12.26 -46.15 -8.54
C ALA A 439 -12.98 -47.49 -8.15
N ILE A 440 -13.80 -47.49 -7.10
CA ILE A 440 -14.38 -48.70 -6.49
C ILE A 440 -15.90 -48.59 -6.50
N ASP A 441 -16.44 -47.41 -6.17
CA ASP A 441 -17.85 -47.22 -5.86
C ASP A 441 -18.50 -46.17 -6.80
N ALA A 442 -19.82 -46.28 -6.90
CA ALA A 442 -20.65 -45.33 -7.65
C ALA A 442 -21.82 -44.88 -6.78
N GLU A 443 -22.06 -43.57 -6.78
CA GLU A 443 -23.25 -42.99 -6.16
C GLU A 443 -24.45 -43.21 -7.06
N ILE A 444 -25.57 -43.65 -6.50
CA ILE A 444 -26.83 -43.81 -7.22
C ILE A 444 -27.78 -42.68 -6.80
N LEU A 445 -28.21 -41.91 -7.79
CA LEU A 445 -29.11 -40.77 -7.55
C LEU A 445 -30.59 -41.18 -7.58
N GLU A 446 -30.95 -42.15 -8.44
CA GLU A 446 -32.30 -42.63 -8.59
C GLU A 446 -32.30 -44.13 -8.91
N GLY A 447 -33.33 -44.84 -8.45
CA GLY A 447 -33.59 -46.22 -8.83
C GLY A 447 -33.42 -47.25 -7.71
N ILE A 448 -32.84 -46.87 -6.56
CA ILE A 448 -32.73 -47.78 -5.38
C ILE A 448 -33.23 -47.07 -4.12
N ASP A 449 -33.65 -47.86 -3.19
CA ASP A 449 -34.11 -47.42 -1.88
C ASP A 449 -33.15 -47.89 -0.77
N ILE A 450 -33.22 -47.20 0.36
CA ILE A 450 -32.46 -47.56 1.56
C ILE A 450 -32.93 -48.96 2.03
N GLY A 451 -32.02 -49.88 2.17
CA GLY A 451 -32.27 -51.23 2.60
C GLY A 451 -32.29 -52.28 1.48
N ASP A 452 -32.34 -51.85 0.21
CA ASP A 452 -32.28 -52.77 -0.93
C ASP A 452 -31.02 -53.65 -0.88
N GLN A 453 -31.16 -54.95 -1.25
CA GLN A 453 -30.03 -55.85 -1.37
C GLN A 453 -29.56 -55.92 -2.82
N VAL A 454 -28.51 -55.16 -3.13
CA VAL A 454 -27.91 -55.09 -4.47
C VAL A 454 -26.99 -56.30 -4.67
N ILE A 455 -27.20 -57.01 -5.79
CA ILE A 455 -26.38 -58.16 -6.17
C ILE A 455 -25.02 -57.67 -6.66
N ILE A 456 -23.97 -58.24 -6.09
CA ILE A 456 -22.59 -57.99 -6.51
C ILE A 456 -21.97 -59.31 -7.00
N GLY A 457 -21.04 -59.22 -7.93
CA GLY A 457 -20.37 -60.39 -8.46
C GLY A 457 -19.53 -60.11 -9.70
N ASP A 458 -19.07 -61.18 -10.33
CA ASP A 458 -18.35 -61.04 -11.60
C ASP A 458 -19.27 -60.42 -12.66
N TYR A 459 -18.80 -59.40 -13.33
CA TYR A 459 -19.53 -58.69 -14.38
C TYR A 459 -20.13 -59.65 -15.44
N ASN A 460 -19.42 -60.73 -15.85
CA ASN A 460 -19.92 -61.67 -16.83
C ASN A 460 -21.09 -62.48 -16.26
N ALA A 461 -21.08 -62.81 -14.98
CA ALA A 461 -22.18 -63.51 -14.32
C ALA A 461 -23.42 -62.61 -14.20
N LEU A 462 -23.21 -61.36 -13.83
CA LEU A 462 -24.29 -60.36 -13.73
C LEU A 462 -24.95 -60.07 -15.10
N ARG A 463 -24.19 -60.06 -16.17
CA ARG A 463 -24.73 -59.87 -17.54
C ARG A 463 -25.60 -61.02 -18.00
N GLN A 464 -25.37 -62.23 -17.50
CA GLN A 464 -26.16 -63.40 -17.81
C GLN A 464 -27.39 -63.57 -16.89
N LEU A 465 -27.46 -62.72 -15.86
CA LEU A 465 -28.61 -62.72 -14.96
C LEU A 465 -29.81 -62.08 -15.67
N GLU A 466 -30.94 -62.78 -15.67
CA GLU A 466 -32.16 -62.27 -16.27
C GLU A 466 -33.14 -61.81 -15.20
N ASP A 467 -33.96 -60.83 -15.54
CA ASP A 467 -35.00 -60.32 -14.65
C ASP A 467 -35.95 -61.47 -14.25
N GLY A 468 -36.23 -61.56 -12.96
CA GLY A 468 -37.12 -62.61 -12.42
C GLY A 468 -36.42 -63.97 -12.13
N LYS A 469 -35.11 -64.07 -12.41
CA LYS A 469 -34.37 -65.32 -12.18
C LYS A 469 -34.17 -65.59 -10.70
N GLN A 470 -34.37 -66.88 -10.25
CA GLN A 470 -34.22 -67.23 -8.88
C GLN A 470 -32.77 -67.28 -8.44
N VAL A 471 -32.46 -66.57 -7.34
CA VAL A 471 -31.08 -66.41 -6.83
C VAL A 471 -31.05 -66.96 -5.35
N ARG A 472 -29.87 -67.34 -4.97
CA ARG A 472 -29.59 -67.69 -3.58
C ARG A 472 -28.48 -66.86 -3.05
N LEU A 473 -28.70 -66.11 -1.98
CA LEU A 473 -27.68 -65.34 -1.35
C LEU A 473 -26.57 -66.21 -0.77
N SER A 474 -25.34 -65.84 -1.09
CA SER A 474 -24.18 -66.49 -0.46
C SER A 474 -24.08 -66.06 0.98
N THR A 475 -24.17 -67.06 1.90
CA THR A 475 -23.93 -66.78 3.33
C THR A 475 -22.44 -66.78 3.58
N HIS A 476 -21.84 -65.59 3.43
CA HIS A 476 -20.50 -65.38 3.97
C HIS A 476 -20.62 -65.05 5.46
N ASN A 477 -19.99 -65.95 6.24
CA ASN A 477 -19.87 -65.81 7.71
C ASN A 477 -18.71 -64.89 8.01
#